data_db58afffeb6a2fe86034819c23547517
#
_entry.id   db58afffeb6a2fe86034819c23547517
#
_cell.length_a   1.000
_cell.length_b   1.000
_cell.length_c   1.000
_cell.angle_alpha   90.00
_cell.angle_beta   90.00
_cell.angle_gamma   90.00
#
_symmetry.space_group_name_H-M   'P 1'
#
loop_
_entity.id
_entity.type
_entity.pdbx_description
1 polymer ?
#
loop_
_entity_poly.entity_id
_entity_poly.type
_entity_poly.pdbx_seq_one_letter_code
_entity_poly.pdbx_strand_id
1 'polypeptide(L)' 'MKETITIFTAKKARELLKVGKFTLVDIKPDKTDPDEKRSVFVFKYENGIEEYLK' A
#
# COMPACT_ATOMS: atom_id res chain seq x y z
N MET A 1 0.10 18.05 0.72
CA MET A 1 0.54 17.03 1.68
C MET A 1 -0.08 15.69 1.33
N LYS A 2 0.71 14.64 1.44
CA LYS A 2 0.19 13.31 1.16
C LYS A 2 -0.49 12.76 2.41
N GLU A 3 -1.76 12.47 2.30
CA GLU A 3 -2.50 11.85 3.39
C GLU A 3 -2.47 10.33 3.30
N THR A 4 -2.30 9.81 2.09
CA THR A 4 -2.25 8.38 1.85
C THR A 4 -1.12 8.04 0.89
N ILE A 5 -0.73 6.78 0.90
CA ILE A 5 0.29 6.28 0.00
C ILE A 5 -0.22 4.99 -0.63
N THR A 6 0.01 4.83 -1.93
CA THR A 6 -0.45 3.66 -2.67
C THR A 6 0.68 2.66 -2.83
N ILE A 7 0.42 1.42 -2.46
CA ILE A 7 1.37 0.31 -2.56
C ILE A 7 0.92 -0.62 -3.66
N PHE A 8 1.79 -0.84 -4.63
CA PHE A 8 1.46 -1.63 -5.82
C PHE A 8 1.79 -3.12 -5.72
N THR A 9 2.50 -3.53 -4.67
CA THR A 9 2.89 -4.93 -4.51
C THR A 9 2.29 -5.51 -3.22
N ALA A 10 1.74 -6.71 -3.33
CA ALA A 10 1.16 -7.39 -2.18
C ALA A 10 2.22 -7.72 -1.13
N LYS A 11 3.44 -8.03 -1.57
CA LYS A 11 4.53 -8.34 -0.66
C LYS A 11 4.84 -7.18 0.28
N LYS A 12 4.94 -5.97 -0.29
CA LYS A 12 5.19 -4.78 0.52
C LYS A 12 4.00 -4.47 1.43
N ALA A 13 2.79 -4.61 0.92
CA ALA A 13 1.60 -4.39 1.73
C ALA A 13 1.56 -5.34 2.93
N ARG A 14 1.91 -6.61 2.73
CA ARG A 14 1.96 -7.57 3.81
C ARG A 14 2.99 -7.21 4.86
N GLU A 15 4.16 -6.74 4.42
CA GLU A 15 5.20 -6.32 5.35
C GLU A 15 4.75 -5.15 6.21
N LEU A 16 4.07 -4.19 5.62
CA LEU A 16 3.53 -3.06 6.36
C LEU A 16 2.48 -3.50 7.38
N LEU A 17 1.64 -4.45 7.01
CA LEU A 17 0.62 -4.99 7.92
C LEU A 17 1.25 -5.78 9.07
N LYS A 18 2.33 -6.52 8.81
CA LYS A 18 3.02 -7.28 9.83
C LYS A 18 3.66 -6.38 10.88
N VAL A 19 4.16 -5.23 10.47
CA VAL A 19 4.76 -4.28 11.39
C VAL A 19 3.72 -3.75 12.38
N GLY A 20 2.47 -3.61 11.92
CA GLY A 20 1.38 -3.17 12.79
C GLY A 20 1.38 -1.69 13.12
N LYS A 21 2.26 -0.92 12.50
CA LYS A 21 2.35 0.53 12.73
C LYS A 21 1.57 1.34 11.70
N PHE A 22 1.16 0.71 10.62
CA PHE A 22 0.53 1.39 9.51
C PHE A 22 -0.89 0.91 9.31
N THR A 23 -1.76 1.82 8.88
CA THR A 23 -3.17 1.53 8.72
C THR A 23 -3.53 1.41 7.25
N LEU A 24 -4.15 0.28 6.91
CA LEU A 24 -4.69 0.08 5.57
C LEU A 24 -6.01 0.86 5.47
N VAL A 25 -6.08 1.75 4.50
CA VAL A 25 -7.26 2.60 4.30
C VAL A 25 -8.21 1.97 3.30
N ASP A 26 -7.68 1.43 2.21
CA ASP A 26 -8.51 0.92 1.13
C ASP A 26 -7.72 -0.06 0.26
N ILE A 27 -8.44 -0.89 -0.46
CA ILE A 27 -7.88 -1.78 -1.47
C ILE A 27 -8.64 -1.52 -2.76
N LYS A 28 -7.91 -1.16 -3.82
CA LYS A 28 -8.51 -0.81 -5.10
C LYS A 28 -7.96 -1.70 -6.20
N PRO A 29 -8.73 -1.93 -7.27
CA PRO A 29 -8.19 -2.67 -8.40
C PRO A 29 -7.10 -1.86 -9.10
N ASP A 30 -6.07 -2.54 -9.57
CA ASP A 30 -5.00 -1.91 -10.33
C ASP A 30 -5.49 -1.67 -11.75
N LYS A 31 -5.72 -0.42 -12.09
CA LYS A 31 -6.24 -0.03 -13.40
C LYS A 31 -5.23 -0.22 -14.52
N THR A 32 -3.96 -0.37 -14.17
CA THR A 32 -2.91 -0.60 -15.18
C THR A 32 -2.74 -2.06 -15.52
N ASP A 33 -3.37 -2.96 -14.76
CA ASP A 33 -3.33 -4.39 -15.02
C ASP A 33 -4.42 -4.74 -16.05
N PRO A 34 -4.04 -5.23 -17.25
CA PRO A 34 -5.02 -5.56 -18.26
C PRO A 34 -5.98 -6.68 -17.87
N ASP A 35 -5.57 -7.56 -16.97
CA ASP A 35 -6.41 -8.67 -16.52
C ASP A 35 -7.19 -8.34 -15.25
N GLU A 36 -6.96 -7.19 -14.68
CA GLU A 36 -7.59 -6.71 -13.44
C GLU A 36 -7.46 -7.69 -12.27
N LYS A 37 -6.39 -8.49 -12.28
CA LYS A 37 -6.14 -9.48 -11.23
C LYS A 37 -5.35 -8.91 -10.06
N ARG A 38 -4.69 -7.78 -10.27
CA ARG A 38 -3.89 -7.15 -9.24
C ARG A 38 -4.68 -6.09 -8.52
N SER A 39 -4.32 -5.88 -7.28
CA SER A 39 -4.90 -4.82 -6.47
C SER A 39 -3.81 -3.90 -5.96
N VAL A 40 -4.16 -2.65 -5.75
CA VAL A 40 -3.29 -1.70 -5.09
C VAL A 40 -3.83 -1.47 -3.68
N PHE A 41 -2.92 -1.23 -2.76
CA PHE A 41 -3.24 -1.09 -1.34
C PHE A 41 -2.95 0.34 -0.92
N VAL A 42 -3.96 1.00 -0.39
CA VAL A 42 -3.84 2.39 0.04
C VAL A 42 -3.67 2.42 1.55
N PHE A 43 -2.53 2.92 2.00
CA PHE A 43 -2.23 3.05 3.42
C PHE A 43 -2.24 4.53 3.81
N LYS A 44 -2.54 4.78 5.07
CA LYS A 44 -2.41 6.11 5.63
C LYS A 44 -0.93 6.47 5.66
N TYR A 45 -0.61 7.68 5.22
CA TYR A 45 0.78 8.14 5.22
C TYR A 45 1.21 8.47 6.65
N GLU A 46 2.19 7.74 7.13
CA GLU A 46 2.72 7.90 8.48
C GLU A 46 4.24 7.96 8.43
N ASN A 47 4.84 8.56 9.45
CA ASN A 47 6.28 8.66 9.52
C ASN A 47 6.93 7.27 9.52
N GLY A 48 7.93 7.11 8.70
CA GLY A 48 8.67 5.86 8.60
C GLY A 48 8.17 4.89 7.56
N ILE A 49 6.98 5.13 6.99
CA ILE A 49 6.44 4.21 5.98
C ILE A 49 7.32 4.16 4.74
N GLU A 50 7.93 5.28 4.37
CA GLU A 50 8.80 5.32 3.19
C GLU A 50 10.05 4.46 3.33
N GLU A 51 10.52 4.25 4.54
CA GLU A 51 11.69 3.40 4.76
C GLU A 51 11.41 1.95 4.41
N TYR A 52 10.19 1.51 4.56
CA TYR A 52 9.79 0.16 4.21
C TYR A 52 9.56 -0.03 2.71
N LEU A 53 9.49 1.07 1.98
CA LEU A 53 9.21 1.03 0.54
C LEU A 53 10.47 1.13 -0.33
N LYS A 54 11.60 1.31 0.28
CA LYS A 54 12.88 1.37 -0.44
C LYS A 54 13.37 0.00 -0.86
#